data_0ccefac3f5b45d533f1a3fb24486617e
#
_entry.id   0ccefac3f5b45d533f1a3fb24486617e
#
_cell.length_a   1.000
_cell.length_b   1.000
_cell.length_c   1.000
_cell.angle_alpha   90.00
_cell.angle_beta   90.00
_cell.angle_gamma   90.00
#
_symmetry.space_group_name_H-M   'P 1'
#
loop_
_entity.id
_entity.type
_entity.pdbx_description
1 polymer ?
#
loop_
_entity_poly.entity_id
_entity_poly.type
_entity_poly.pdbx_seq_one_letter_code
_entity_poly.pdbx_strand_id
1 'polypeptide(L)'
;DVRITLDKDFTVGGSGYLQNADKIGKGYSDRKKAKSKKGKITWHFIAPNVHDFTFAADTDYIHDVHPGPNNVDLHFFYKNNPDIIENWEKLQPLTAELMVYFNEKVGEYPYKQYSVIQGGDGGMEYAMCTLITGERKFGSLVGVTAHELAHSWFQHILATNETKYEWMDE
;
A
#
# COMPACT_ATOMS: atom_id res chain seq x y z
N ASP A 1 2.70 -13.89 9.28
CA ASP A 1 4.09 -13.99 8.84
C ASP A 1 4.11 -14.50 7.41
N VAL A 2 4.58 -13.67 6.47
CA VAL A 2 4.59 -13.99 5.04
C VAL A 2 5.98 -13.80 4.47
N ARG A 3 6.48 -14.79 3.72
CA ARG A 3 7.75 -14.73 3.00
C ARG A 3 7.54 -14.94 1.53
N ILE A 4 7.91 -13.93 0.73
CA ILE A 4 7.76 -13.92 -0.72
C ILE A 4 9.16 -13.95 -1.33
N THR A 5 9.45 -14.96 -2.15
CA THR A 5 10.75 -15.10 -2.82
C THR A 5 10.58 -14.95 -4.32
N LEU A 6 11.13 -13.88 -4.87
CA LEU A 6 11.07 -13.54 -6.29
C LEU A 6 12.46 -13.27 -6.87
N ASP A 7 12.53 -13.09 -8.18
CA ASP A 7 13.76 -12.62 -8.81
C ASP A 7 14.12 -11.22 -8.31
N LYS A 8 15.42 -10.93 -8.25
CA LYS A 8 15.96 -9.71 -7.64
C LYS A 8 15.45 -8.40 -8.26
N ASP A 9 14.94 -8.48 -9.49
CA ASP A 9 14.50 -7.30 -10.23
C ASP A 9 13.11 -6.82 -9.81
N PHE A 10 12.30 -7.69 -9.21
CA PHE A 10 10.99 -7.30 -8.68
C PHE A 10 11.08 -6.32 -7.49
N THR A 11 10.14 -5.39 -7.44
CA THR A 11 9.81 -4.59 -6.26
C THR A 11 8.47 -5.10 -5.73
N VAL A 12 8.36 -5.29 -4.42
CA VAL A 12 7.16 -5.84 -3.77
C VAL A 12 6.59 -4.81 -2.82
N GLY A 13 5.30 -4.53 -2.95
CA GLY A 13 4.49 -3.80 -1.97
C GLY A 13 3.37 -4.69 -1.45
N GLY A 14 2.85 -4.38 -0.26
CA GLY A 14 1.74 -5.16 0.29
C GLY A 14 1.40 -4.81 1.72
N SER A 15 0.58 -5.67 2.31
CA SER A 15 0.18 -5.59 3.72
C SER A 15 1.36 -5.81 4.66
N GLY A 16 1.29 -5.20 5.85
CA GLY A 16 2.21 -5.47 6.95
C GLY A 16 3.55 -4.73 6.88
N TYR A 17 4.40 -5.07 7.81
CA TYR A 17 5.70 -4.42 8.02
C TYR A 17 6.82 -5.27 7.47
N LEU A 18 7.63 -4.71 6.54
CA LEU A 18 8.79 -5.40 6.00
C LEU A 18 9.88 -5.51 7.06
N GLN A 19 10.21 -6.73 7.49
CA GLN A 19 11.14 -7.01 8.58
C GLN A 19 12.61 -6.93 8.16
N ASN A 20 12.91 -7.02 6.90
CA ASN A 20 14.27 -7.07 6.37
C ASN A 20 14.57 -5.94 5.36
N ALA A 21 13.99 -4.77 5.58
CA ALA A 21 14.17 -3.58 4.74
C ALA A 21 15.65 -3.23 4.52
N ASP A 22 16.49 -3.38 5.55
CA ASP A 22 17.94 -3.16 5.52
C ASP A 22 18.69 -4.06 4.51
N LYS A 23 18.12 -5.21 4.17
CA LYS A 23 18.67 -6.18 3.19
C LYS A 23 18.08 -5.99 1.80
N ILE A 24 16.87 -5.42 1.71
CA ILE A 24 16.12 -5.26 0.47
C ILE A 24 16.48 -3.96 -0.25
N GLY A 25 16.43 -2.81 0.42
CA GLY A 25 16.45 -1.51 -0.24
C GLY A 25 15.16 -1.25 -1.01
N LYS A 26 15.24 -0.92 -2.29
CA LYS A 26 14.08 -0.73 -3.20
C LYS A 26 13.01 0.23 -2.62
N GLY A 27 13.45 1.37 -2.02
CA GLY A 27 12.59 2.35 -1.40
C GLY A 27 12.27 2.11 0.09
N TYR A 28 12.41 0.89 0.59
CA TYR A 28 12.20 0.59 2.02
C TYR A 28 13.38 0.96 2.93
N SER A 29 14.54 1.22 2.37
CA SER A 29 15.74 1.71 3.05
C SER A 29 16.70 2.33 2.04
N ASP A 30 17.71 3.05 2.53
CA ASP A 30 18.75 3.71 1.71
C ASP A 30 19.70 2.73 0.98
N ARG A 31 19.48 1.44 1.13
CA ARG A 31 20.28 0.42 0.46
C ARG A 31 20.07 0.45 -1.06
N LYS A 32 21.14 0.71 -1.80
CA LYS A 32 21.10 0.78 -3.28
C LYS A 32 20.95 -0.58 -3.97
N LYS A 33 21.44 -1.67 -3.34
CA LYS A 33 21.37 -3.03 -3.93
C LYS A 33 20.90 -4.03 -2.89
N ALA A 34 19.85 -4.76 -3.20
CA ALA A 34 19.35 -5.83 -2.36
C ALA A 34 20.38 -6.97 -2.20
N LYS A 35 20.37 -7.62 -1.03
CA LYS A 35 21.09 -8.88 -0.84
C LYS A 35 20.34 -10.00 -1.54
N SER A 36 20.89 -10.54 -2.61
CA SER A 36 20.29 -11.63 -3.36
C SER A 36 21.08 -12.94 -3.20
N LYS A 37 20.37 -14.06 -3.22
CA LYS A 37 20.95 -15.41 -3.26
C LYS A 37 20.47 -16.10 -4.54
N LYS A 38 21.40 -16.51 -5.39
CA LYS A 38 21.11 -17.12 -6.70
C LYS A 38 20.13 -16.27 -7.55
N GLY A 39 20.29 -14.94 -7.54
CA GLY A 39 19.45 -14.01 -8.29
C GLY A 39 18.06 -13.75 -7.70
N LYS A 40 17.75 -14.31 -6.53
CA LYS A 40 16.45 -14.13 -5.83
C LYS A 40 16.60 -13.34 -4.55
N ILE A 41 15.52 -12.65 -4.17
CA ILE A 41 15.34 -11.90 -2.93
C ILE A 41 14.14 -12.50 -2.20
N THR A 42 14.26 -12.65 -0.88
CA THR A 42 13.13 -13.01 -0.02
C THR A 42 12.69 -11.80 0.78
N TRP A 43 11.46 -11.39 0.58
CA TRP A 43 10.76 -10.36 1.34
C TRP A 43 10.09 -11.02 2.54
N HIS A 44 10.20 -10.42 3.73
CA HIS A 44 9.60 -10.96 4.93
C HIS A 44 8.71 -9.92 5.58
N PHE A 45 7.40 -10.14 5.51
CA PHE A 45 6.39 -9.27 6.09
C PHE A 45 5.76 -9.88 7.33
N ILE A 46 5.42 -9.03 8.29
CA ILE A 46 4.56 -9.36 9.43
C ILE A 46 3.39 -8.37 9.42
N ALA A 47 2.17 -8.90 9.36
CA ALA A 47 0.93 -8.11 9.42
C ALA A 47 0.13 -8.55 10.66
N PRO A 48 0.26 -7.85 11.80
CA PRO A 48 -0.48 -8.20 13.01
C PRO A 48 -1.91 -7.66 12.95
N ASN A 49 -2.84 -8.39 13.59
CA ASN A 49 -4.23 -7.96 13.76
C ASN A 49 -4.95 -7.63 12.45
N VAL A 50 -4.76 -8.47 11.47
CA VAL A 50 -5.42 -8.40 10.15
C VAL A 50 -6.12 -9.72 9.86
N HIS A 51 -7.18 -9.68 9.05
CA HIS A 51 -7.89 -10.90 8.63
C HIS A 51 -7.56 -11.30 7.18
N ASP A 52 -6.84 -10.47 6.45
CA ASP A 52 -6.32 -10.77 5.11
C ASP A 52 -4.86 -10.34 4.96
N PHE A 53 -4.27 -10.67 3.84
CA PHE A 53 -2.95 -10.22 3.43
C PHE A 53 -2.86 -10.20 1.91
N THR A 54 -2.48 -9.07 1.35
CA THR A 54 -2.23 -8.93 -0.09
C THR A 54 -0.82 -8.44 -0.38
N PHE A 55 -0.36 -8.71 -1.59
CA PHE A 55 0.86 -8.11 -2.13
C PHE A 55 0.76 -7.96 -3.65
N ALA A 56 1.51 -7.02 -4.16
CA ALA A 56 1.78 -6.91 -5.60
C ALA A 56 3.29 -6.84 -5.84
N ALA A 57 3.70 -7.31 -7.00
CA ALA A 57 5.11 -7.36 -7.38
C ALA A 57 5.29 -7.01 -8.86
N ASP A 58 6.19 -6.09 -9.14
CA ASP A 58 6.52 -5.71 -10.51
C ASP A 58 7.98 -5.29 -10.63
N THR A 59 8.55 -5.46 -11.81
CA THR A 59 9.93 -5.04 -12.11
C THR A 59 10.03 -3.56 -12.45
N ASP A 60 8.89 -2.90 -12.73
CA ASP A 60 8.77 -1.53 -13.20
C ASP A 60 8.15 -0.60 -12.15
N TYR A 61 7.94 -1.05 -10.92
CA TYR A 61 7.44 -0.19 -9.86
C TYR A 61 8.47 0.84 -9.41
N ILE A 62 8.06 2.11 -9.41
CA ILE A 62 8.59 3.15 -8.54
C ILE A 62 8.02 2.88 -7.15
N HIS A 63 8.83 3.02 -6.11
CA HIS A 63 8.38 2.96 -4.72
C HIS A 63 8.78 4.23 -4.00
N ASP A 64 7.78 5.01 -3.63
CA ASP A 64 7.93 6.21 -2.80
C ASP A 64 7.34 5.98 -1.42
N VAL A 65 7.88 6.69 -0.44
CA VAL A 65 7.36 6.73 0.93
C VAL A 65 7.10 8.18 1.32
N HIS A 66 5.88 8.47 1.71
CA HIS A 66 5.46 9.78 2.20
C HIS A 66 5.07 9.68 3.69
N PRO A 67 5.49 10.63 4.55
CA PRO A 67 5.08 10.63 5.94
C PRO A 67 3.57 10.91 6.07
N GLY A 68 2.86 10.05 6.77
CA GLY A 68 1.48 10.24 7.18
C GLY A 68 1.37 10.71 8.64
N PRO A 69 0.14 10.91 9.16
CA PRO A 69 -0.09 11.29 10.55
C PRO A 69 0.34 10.17 11.52
N ASN A 70 0.64 10.54 12.76
CA ASN A 70 0.93 9.60 13.85
C ASN A 70 2.05 8.60 13.56
N ASN A 71 3.07 9.01 12.78
CA ASN A 71 4.19 8.18 12.32
C ASN A 71 3.73 6.98 11.47
N VAL A 72 2.73 7.15 10.62
CA VAL A 72 2.36 6.18 9.60
C VAL A 72 3.22 6.42 8.36
N ASP A 73 3.86 5.38 7.85
CA ASP A 73 4.53 5.42 6.55
C ASP A 73 3.52 5.10 5.45
N LEU A 74 3.33 6.03 4.53
CA LEU A 74 2.48 5.85 3.35
C LEU A 74 3.36 5.41 2.18
N HIS A 75 3.19 4.17 1.76
CA HIS A 75 3.95 3.58 0.65
C HIS A 75 3.15 3.68 -0.64
N PHE A 76 3.79 4.17 -1.72
CA PHE A 76 3.17 4.28 -3.04
C PHE A 76 3.97 3.47 -4.04
N PHE A 77 3.28 2.55 -4.73
CA PHE A 77 3.88 1.70 -5.76
C PHE A 77 3.14 1.91 -7.07
N TYR A 78 3.82 2.44 -8.07
CA TYR A 78 3.23 2.75 -9.36
C TYR A 78 4.23 2.55 -10.50
N LYS A 79 3.70 2.41 -11.70
CA LYS A 79 4.52 2.17 -12.89
C LYS A 79 5.40 3.37 -13.23
N ASN A 80 6.59 3.09 -13.70
CA ASN A 80 7.50 4.09 -14.26
C ASN A 80 7.00 4.53 -15.65
N ASN A 81 5.83 5.15 -15.66
CA ASN A 81 5.17 5.70 -16.85
C ASN A 81 5.08 7.23 -16.71
N PRO A 82 5.77 8.02 -17.59
CA PRO A 82 5.75 9.48 -17.52
C PRO A 82 4.35 10.11 -17.49
N ASP A 83 3.36 9.45 -18.09
CA ASP A 83 2.00 9.97 -18.17
C ASP A 83 1.25 9.96 -16.83
N ILE A 84 1.71 9.19 -15.86
CA ILE A 84 1.04 9.03 -14.57
C ILE A 84 1.87 9.48 -13.37
N ILE A 85 3.19 9.56 -13.48
CA ILE A 85 4.10 9.87 -12.37
C ILE A 85 3.67 11.13 -11.63
N GLU A 86 3.41 12.23 -12.33
CA GLU A 86 3.02 13.49 -11.71
C GLU A 86 1.72 13.38 -10.88
N ASN A 87 0.76 12.57 -11.35
CA ASN A 87 -0.49 12.34 -10.62
C ASN A 87 -0.25 11.53 -9.35
N TRP A 88 0.62 10.52 -9.40
CA TRP A 88 0.98 9.71 -8.25
C TRP A 88 1.80 10.49 -7.21
N GLU A 89 2.72 11.35 -7.64
CA GLU A 89 3.45 12.25 -6.74
C GLU A 89 2.51 13.23 -6.03
N LYS A 90 1.56 13.83 -6.76
CA LYS A 90 0.53 14.72 -6.18
C LYS A 90 -0.45 14.00 -5.25
N LEU A 91 -0.69 12.70 -5.47
CA LEU A 91 -1.57 11.89 -4.63
C LEU A 91 -1.01 11.72 -3.22
N GLN A 92 0.30 11.64 -3.07
CA GLN A 92 0.96 11.29 -1.80
C GLN A 92 0.57 12.23 -0.64
N PRO A 93 0.77 13.56 -0.73
CA PRO A 93 0.37 14.47 0.33
C PRO A 93 -1.15 14.49 0.56
N LEU A 94 -1.96 14.34 -0.49
CA LEU A 94 -3.42 14.28 -0.33
C LEU A 94 -3.87 13.03 0.40
N THR A 95 -3.19 11.89 0.21
CA THR A 95 -3.47 10.67 0.98
C THR A 95 -3.17 10.88 2.47
N ALA A 96 -2.11 11.61 2.81
CA ALA A 96 -1.82 11.97 4.19
C ALA A 96 -2.92 12.88 4.78
N GLU A 97 -3.39 13.88 4.03
CA GLU A 97 -4.51 14.75 4.44
C GLU A 97 -5.81 13.96 4.62
N LEU A 98 -6.13 13.03 3.72
CA LEU A 98 -7.28 12.15 3.85
C LEU A 98 -7.19 11.29 5.12
N MET A 99 -6.03 10.74 5.43
CA MET A 99 -5.82 9.96 6.65
C MET A 99 -5.99 10.82 7.91
N VAL A 100 -5.55 12.08 7.91
CA VAL A 100 -5.83 13.04 9.00
C VAL A 100 -7.34 13.22 9.15
N TYR A 101 -8.04 13.48 8.04
CA TYR A 101 -9.49 13.66 8.05
C TYR A 101 -10.23 12.44 8.65
N PHE A 102 -9.89 11.22 8.21
CA PHE A 102 -10.50 10.00 8.73
C PHE A 102 -10.16 9.76 10.22
N ASN A 103 -8.91 10.04 10.63
CA ASN A 103 -8.52 9.97 12.04
C ASN A 103 -9.38 10.85 12.92
N GLU A 104 -9.69 12.07 12.45
CA GLU A 104 -10.52 13.04 13.20
C GLU A 104 -12.01 12.67 13.21
N LYS A 105 -12.54 12.12 12.12
CA LYS A 105 -13.97 11.89 11.94
C LYS A 105 -14.44 10.50 12.37
N VAL A 106 -13.57 9.51 12.25
CA VAL A 106 -13.94 8.10 12.46
C VAL A 106 -13.17 7.48 13.62
N GLY A 107 -11.85 7.69 13.66
CA GLY A 107 -10.98 7.14 14.70
C GLY A 107 -9.55 6.97 14.21
N GLU A 108 -8.61 6.82 15.14
CA GLU A 108 -7.19 6.71 14.79
C GLU A 108 -6.89 5.43 14.00
N TYR A 109 -6.18 5.58 12.87
CA TYR A 109 -5.63 4.45 12.09
C TYR A 109 -4.64 3.66 12.95
N PRO A 110 -4.87 2.35 13.19
CA PRO A 110 -4.14 1.62 14.23
C PRO A 110 -2.78 1.09 13.80
N TYR A 111 -2.46 1.15 12.50
CA TYR A 111 -1.22 0.62 11.97
C TYR A 111 -0.18 1.73 11.71
N LYS A 112 1.06 1.35 11.47
CA LYS A 112 2.17 2.29 11.20
C LYS A 112 2.61 2.29 9.73
N GLN A 113 1.86 1.64 8.85
CA GLN A 113 2.01 1.73 7.40
C GLN A 113 0.68 1.59 6.69
N TYR A 114 0.58 2.15 5.47
CA TYR A 114 -0.47 1.92 4.50
C TYR A 114 0.13 1.94 3.09
N SER A 115 -0.19 0.94 2.27
CA SER A 115 0.32 0.83 0.90
C SER A 115 -0.77 1.14 -0.12
N VAL A 116 -0.50 2.07 -1.03
CA VAL A 116 -1.32 2.36 -2.21
C VAL A 116 -0.56 1.84 -3.43
N ILE A 117 -1.11 0.83 -4.10
CA ILE A 117 -0.40 0.10 -5.14
C ILE A 117 -1.19 0.14 -6.45
N GLN A 118 -0.53 0.50 -7.54
CA GLN A 118 -1.11 0.37 -8.87
C GLN A 118 -1.31 -1.11 -9.21
N GLY A 119 -2.57 -1.53 -9.32
CA GLY A 119 -3.00 -2.85 -9.76
C GLY A 119 -3.64 -2.83 -11.14
N GLY A 120 -4.24 -3.95 -11.51
CA GLY A 120 -4.88 -4.15 -12.82
C GLY A 120 -6.35 -3.79 -12.89
N ASP A 121 -7.06 -3.84 -11.76
CA ASP A 121 -8.51 -3.64 -11.67
C ASP A 121 -8.86 -2.41 -10.82
N GLY A 122 -10.08 -1.92 -10.95
CA GLY A 122 -10.69 -0.71 -10.40
C GLY A 122 -10.10 -0.19 -9.09
N GLY A 123 -10.61 -0.67 -8.00
CA GLY A 123 -10.13 -0.52 -6.63
C GLY A 123 -10.38 -1.83 -5.89
N MET A 124 -9.54 -2.13 -4.91
CA MET A 124 -9.72 -3.27 -4.01
C MET A 124 -9.00 -3.00 -2.70
N GLU A 125 -9.76 -3.04 -1.65
CA GLU A 125 -9.32 -2.84 -0.28
C GLU A 125 -8.76 -4.12 0.34
N TYR A 126 -7.67 -3.96 1.08
CA TYR A 126 -7.07 -5.00 1.90
C TYR A 126 -6.55 -4.39 3.21
N ALA A 127 -6.33 -5.22 4.20
CA ALA A 127 -5.74 -4.74 5.45
C ALA A 127 -4.36 -4.10 5.21
N MET A 128 -4.22 -2.83 5.59
CA MET A 128 -2.99 -2.02 5.44
C MET A 128 -2.54 -1.78 3.99
N CYS A 129 -3.40 -2.06 2.99
CA CYS A 129 -3.01 -2.01 1.58
C CYS A 129 -4.22 -1.85 0.68
N THR A 130 -4.08 -1.11 -0.41
CA THR A 130 -5.07 -1.08 -1.49
C THR A 130 -4.41 -1.28 -2.85
N LEU A 131 -5.13 -1.93 -3.77
CA LEU A 131 -4.77 -2.03 -5.18
C LEU A 131 -5.74 -1.18 -5.98
N ILE A 132 -5.23 -0.24 -6.78
CA ILE A 132 -6.05 0.67 -7.59
C ILE A 132 -5.55 0.75 -9.03
N THR A 133 -6.44 1.01 -9.99
CA THR A 133 -6.04 1.31 -11.36
C THR A 133 -5.29 2.65 -11.41
N GLY A 134 -4.03 2.64 -11.83
CA GLY A 134 -3.15 3.79 -11.75
C GLY A 134 -3.27 4.82 -12.88
N GLU A 135 -3.82 4.42 -14.03
CA GLU A 135 -3.95 5.26 -15.23
C GLU A 135 -5.27 6.04 -15.23
N ARG A 136 -5.54 6.74 -14.12
CA ARG A 136 -6.75 7.55 -13.95
C ARG A 136 -6.45 9.04 -14.11
N LYS A 137 -7.46 9.81 -14.50
CA LYS A 137 -7.42 11.28 -14.32
C LYS A 137 -7.26 11.57 -12.83
N PHE A 138 -6.53 12.63 -12.50
CA PHE A 138 -6.13 12.94 -11.12
C PHE A 138 -7.31 12.94 -10.13
N GLY A 139 -8.42 13.63 -10.43
CA GLY A 139 -9.59 13.62 -9.53
C GLY A 139 -10.19 12.23 -9.31
N SER A 140 -10.17 11.35 -10.33
CA SER A 140 -10.62 9.96 -10.20
C SER A 140 -9.63 9.12 -9.38
N LEU A 141 -8.33 9.39 -9.51
CA LEU A 141 -7.29 8.73 -8.72
C LEU A 141 -7.44 9.08 -7.23
N VAL A 142 -7.63 10.36 -6.91
CA VAL A 142 -7.90 10.82 -5.54
C VAL A 142 -9.18 10.19 -4.99
N GLY A 143 -10.27 10.18 -5.78
CA GLY A 143 -11.55 9.64 -5.36
C GLY A 143 -11.48 8.16 -5.01
N VAL A 144 -10.88 7.33 -5.87
CA VAL A 144 -10.72 5.90 -5.58
C VAL A 144 -9.78 5.67 -4.39
N THR A 145 -8.69 6.43 -4.26
CA THR A 145 -7.80 6.32 -3.10
C THR A 145 -8.52 6.66 -1.79
N ALA A 146 -9.38 7.69 -1.79
CA ALA A 146 -10.18 8.06 -0.62
C ALA A 146 -11.18 6.95 -0.25
N HIS A 147 -11.84 6.35 -1.24
CA HIS A 147 -12.77 5.24 -1.06
C HIS A 147 -12.07 4.03 -0.43
N GLU A 148 -10.99 3.57 -1.06
CA GLU A 148 -10.23 2.41 -0.57
C GLU A 148 -9.58 2.65 0.81
N LEU A 149 -9.14 3.88 1.08
CA LEU A 149 -8.60 4.23 2.39
C LEU A 149 -9.69 4.17 3.47
N ALA A 150 -10.94 4.55 3.15
CA ALA A 150 -12.06 4.50 4.08
C ALA A 150 -12.36 3.07 4.56
N HIS A 151 -12.15 2.07 3.71
CA HIS A 151 -12.29 0.66 4.07
C HIS A 151 -11.34 0.21 5.18
N SER A 152 -10.28 0.96 5.47
CA SER A 152 -9.44 0.70 6.65
C SER A 152 -10.23 0.76 7.96
N TRP A 153 -11.28 1.55 8.02
CA TRP A 153 -12.21 1.67 9.16
C TRP A 153 -13.47 0.84 8.97
N PHE A 154 -14.18 1.06 7.86
CA PHE A 154 -15.40 0.35 7.49
C PHE A 154 -15.05 -0.85 6.64
N GLN A 155 -14.84 -1.92 7.29
CA GLN A 155 -14.53 -3.29 7.08
C GLN A 155 -13.39 -3.72 8.02
N HIS A 156 -12.15 -3.22 7.85
CA HIS A 156 -10.98 -3.83 8.51
C HIS A 156 -10.94 -3.61 10.01
N ILE A 157 -11.09 -2.37 10.52
CA ILE A 157 -11.06 -2.10 11.97
C ILE A 157 -12.31 -2.61 12.66
N LEU A 158 -13.47 -2.46 12.05
CA LEU A 158 -14.72 -2.98 12.59
C LEU A 158 -14.83 -4.50 12.48
N ALA A 159 -14.00 -5.12 11.64
CA ALA A 159 -13.96 -6.56 11.38
C ALA A 159 -15.35 -7.13 10.99
N THR A 160 -16.03 -6.44 10.07
CA THR A 160 -17.31 -6.89 9.51
C THR A 160 -17.12 -8.19 8.74
N ASN A 161 -18.19 -8.96 8.61
CA ASN A 161 -18.18 -10.16 7.77
C ASN A 161 -18.58 -9.79 6.34
N GLU A 162 -17.66 -9.26 5.56
CA GLU A 162 -17.85 -8.80 4.19
C GLU A 162 -18.40 -9.87 3.26
N THR A 163 -18.00 -11.12 3.44
CA THR A 163 -18.51 -12.25 2.64
C THR A 163 -20.03 -12.44 2.80
N LYS A 164 -20.58 -11.99 3.92
CA LYS A 164 -22.01 -12.16 4.24
C LYS A 164 -22.80 -10.85 4.16
N TYR A 165 -22.17 -9.72 4.42
CA TYR A 165 -22.81 -8.41 4.57
C TYR A 165 -22.03 -7.33 3.83
N GLU A 166 -21.54 -7.61 2.62
CA GLU A 166 -20.73 -6.71 1.78
C GLU A 166 -21.31 -5.29 1.64
N TRP A 167 -22.65 -5.16 1.55
CA TRP A 167 -23.36 -3.89 1.43
C TRP A 167 -23.18 -2.93 2.64
N MET A 168 -22.62 -3.41 3.74
CA MET A 168 -22.33 -2.58 4.93
C MET A 168 -20.96 -1.90 4.81
N ASP A 169 -20.13 -2.32 3.90
CA ASP A 169 -18.75 -1.86 3.75
C ASP A 169 -18.61 -0.89 2.57
N GLU A 170 -19.46 -1.03 1.53
CA GLU A 170 -19.50 -0.22 0.31
C GLU A 170 -20.22 1.14 0.46
#